data_0475d0171e2dbe0d748c8daf2a663ee9
#
_entry.id   0475d0171e2dbe0d748c8daf2a663ee9
#
_cell.length_a   1.000
_cell.length_b   1.000
_cell.length_c   1.000
_cell.angle_alpha   90.00
_cell.angle_beta   90.00
_cell.angle_gamma   90.00
#
_symmetry.space_group_name_H-M   'P 1'
#
loop_
_entity.id
_entity.type
_entity.pdbx_description
1 polymer ?
#
loop_
_entity_poly.entity_id
_entity_poly.type
_entity_poly.pdbx_seq_one_letter_code
_entity_poly.pdbx_strand_id
1 'polypeptide(L)'
;MLAMRQVKSCGVLVFRTQPGLSFLLMKHPRRYDLPKGHLEAGETELDCALRELREETGIPKDAITLDTRFRHEEIYYPRYKRFGGERVEKTLVIFLAHMAEDRRLYLTEHRGFEWIAWKPPHVIQPQTVDPLLLRVERHFQEHGFIAELPHPGSG
;
A
#
# COMPACT_ATOMS: atom_id res chain seq x y z
N MET A 1 23.19 25.15 7.53
CA MET A 1 22.33 24.57 6.49
C MET A 1 21.14 23.87 7.13
N LEU A 2 19.94 24.29 6.77
CA LEU A 2 18.75 23.60 7.27
C LEU A 2 18.57 22.27 6.53
N ALA A 3 18.34 21.21 7.29
CA ALA A 3 18.03 19.92 6.70
C ALA A 3 16.69 19.99 5.94
N MET A 4 16.57 19.24 4.87
CA MET A 4 15.33 19.12 4.12
C MET A 4 14.25 18.54 5.03
N ARG A 5 13.03 19.10 4.95
CA ARG A 5 11.90 18.57 5.70
C ARG A 5 11.62 17.12 5.27
N GLN A 6 11.43 16.27 6.24
CA GLN A 6 11.14 14.85 6.01
C GLN A 6 9.69 14.54 6.35
N VAL A 7 9.04 13.77 5.49
CA VAL A 7 7.70 13.24 5.74
C VAL A 7 7.70 11.75 5.45
N LYS A 8 6.85 11.00 6.15
CA LYS A 8 6.68 9.57 5.95
C LYS A 8 5.21 9.26 5.76
N SER A 9 4.92 8.46 4.74
CA SER A 9 3.59 7.88 4.51
C SER A 9 3.68 6.37 4.53
N CYS A 10 2.67 5.73 5.09
CA CYS A 10 2.61 4.28 5.20
C CYS A 10 1.28 3.78 4.64
N GLY A 11 1.32 2.63 3.99
CA GLY A 11 0.14 2.04 3.38
C GLY A 11 0.26 0.55 3.19
N VAL A 12 -0.77 -0.02 2.58
CA VAL A 12 -0.87 -1.47 2.35
C VAL A 12 -1.25 -1.73 0.91
N LEU A 13 -0.55 -2.68 0.28
CA LEU A 13 -0.98 -3.26 -0.98
C LEU A 13 -1.79 -4.52 -0.65
N VAL A 14 -3.08 -4.50 -0.98
CA VAL A 14 -4.01 -5.59 -0.65
C VAL A 14 -4.28 -6.44 -1.87
N PHE A 15 -4.09 -7.75 -1.72
CA PHE A 15 -4.45 -8.75 -2.73
C PHE A 15 -5.74 -9.45 -2.35
N ARG A 16 -6.48 -9.91 -3.35
CA ARG A 16 -7.60 -10.85 -3.20
C ARG A 16 -7.49 -11.95 -4.25
N THR A 17 -8.11 -13.10 -3.99
CA THR A 17 -8.05 -14.25 -4.91
C THR A 17 -9.34 -14.48 -5.69
N GLN A 18 -10.44 -13.81 -5.32
CA GLN A 18 -11.73 -13.95 -5.99
C GLN A 18 -12.12 -12.62 -6.65
N PRO A 19 -12.57 -12.62 -7.92
CA PRO A 19 -12.72 -13.76 -8.85
C PRO A 19 -11.41 -14.34 -9.38
N GLY A 20 -10.29 -13.62 -9.25
CA GLY A 20 -8.95 -14.06 -9.59
C GLY A 20 -7.95 -13.27 -8.78
N LEU A 21 -6.68 -13.67 -8.83
CA LEU A 21 -5.62 -12.97 -8.10
C LEU A 21 -5.50 -11.53 -8.63
N SER A 22 -5.75 -10.56 -7.77
CA SER A 22 -5.72 -9.15 -8.12
C SER A 22 -5.32 -8.31 -6.92
N PHE A 23 -4.90 -7.09 -7.18
CA PHE A 23 -4.50 -6.14 -6.15
C PHE A 23 -5.25 -4.82 -6.28
N LEU A 24 -5.38 -4.12 -5.15
CA LEU A 24 -6.15 -2.88 -5.06
C LEU A 24 -5.27 -1.67 -5.27
N LEU A 25 -5.65 -0.82 -6.24
CA LEU A 25 -5.11 0.54 -6.35
C LEU A 25 -6.24 1.55 -6.17
N MET A 26 -5.92 2.66 -5.53
CA MET A 26 -6.78 3.82 -5.47
C MET A 26 -6.65 4.61 -6.76
N LYS A 27 -7.75 5.16 -7.24
CA LYS A 27 -7.77 5.84 -8.54
C LYS A 27 -8.08 7.33 -8.36
N HIS A 28 -7.15 8.16 -8.79
CA HIS A 28 -7.33 9.61 -8.93
C HIS A 28 -7.52 9.95 -10.40
N PRO A 29 -7.97 11.17 -10.74
CA PRO A 29 -8.21 11.50 -12.14
C PRO A 29 -7.03 11.29 -13.09
N ARG A 30 -5.79 11.44 -12.58
CA ARG A 30 -4.58 11.39 -13.43
C ARG A 30 -3.53 10.40 -12.97
N ARG A 31 -3.77 9.67 -11.88
CA ARG A 31 -2.79 8.73 -11.34
C ARG A 31 -3.44 7.68 -10.47
N TYR A 32 -2.70 6.59 -10.27
CA TYR A 32 -3.02 5.61 -9.25
C TYR A 32 -2.26 5.92 -7.96
N ASP A 33 -2.78 5.41 -6.87
CA ASP A 33 -2.16 5.49 -5.57
C ASP A 33 -2.53 4.24 -4.75
N LEU A 34 -1.93 4.14 -3.57
CA LEU A 34 -2.23 3.08 -2.61
C LEU A 34 -3.06 3.66 -1.47
N PRO A 35 -3.82 2.83 -0.76
CA PRO A 35 -4.38 3.25 0.52
C PRO A 35 -3.22 3.56 1.47
N LYS A 36 -2.98 4.83 1.72
CA LYS A 36 -1.84 5.29 2.52
C LYS A 36 -2.05 6.69 3.03
N GLY A 37 -1.27 7.08 4.00
CA GLY A 37 -1.25 8.45 4.49
C GLY A 37 -0.13 8.71 5.47
N HIS A 38 -0.09 9.92 5.98
CA HIS A 38 0.99 10.41 6.81
C HIS A 38 1.04 9.76 8.19
N LEU A 39 2.25 9.42 8.61
CA LEU A 39 2.54 8.93 9.95
C LEU A 39 2.20 10.01 10.96
N GLU A 40 1.41 9.65 11.98
CA GLU A 40 1.10 10.53 13.09
C GLU A 40 2.03 10.26 14.28
N ALA A 41 2.17 11.26 15.15
CA ALA A 41 3.02 11.15 16.34
C ALA A 41 2.58 9.95 17.19
N GLY A 42 3.54 9.12 17.60
CA GLY A 42 3.30 7.95 18.44
C GLY A 42 2.85 6.71 17.71
N GLU A 43 2.59 6.79 16.41
CA GLU A 43 2.25 5.60 15.61
C GLU A 43 3.51 4.85 15.15
N THR A 44 3.41 3.51 15.08
CA THR A 44 4.36 2.72 14.28
C THR A 44 4.00 2.83 12.81
N GLU A 45 4.92 2.49 11.93
CA GLU A 45 4.65 2.43 10.48
C GLU A 45 3.47 1.52 10.16
N LEU A 46 3.42 0.35 10.80
CA LEU A 46 2.33 -0.59 10.57
C LEU A 46 0.98 -0.07 11.07
N ASP A 47 0.94 0.55 12.27
CA ASP A 47 -0.28 1.16 12.79
C ASP A 47 -0.81 2.24 11.85
N CYS A 48 0.07 3.08 11.33
CA CYS A 48 -0.27 4.09 10.34
C CYS A 48 -0.87 3.46 9.08
N ALA A 49 -0.20 2.45 8.53
CA ALA A 49 -0.64 1.77 7.32
C ALA A 49 -2.04 1.17 7.49
N LEU A 50 -2.28 0.50 8.63
CA LEU A 50 -3.58 -0.14 8.91
C LEU A 50 -4.68 0.89 9.16
N ARG A 51 -4.36 1.98 9.85
CA ARG A 51 -5.32 3.08 10.06
C ARG A 51 -5.73 3.71 8.74
N GLU A 52 -4.76 4.02 7.88
CA GLU A 52 -5.03 4.62 6.57
C GLU A 52 -5.82 3.68 5.66
N LEU A 53 -5.53 2.39 5.69
CA LEU A 53 -6.30 1.41 4.93
C LEU A 53 -7.77 1.44 5.34
N ARG A 54 -8.04 1.44 6.64
CA ARG A 54 -9.40 1.50 7.16
C ARG A 54 -10.10 2.82 6.80
N GLU A 55 -9.41 3.94 6.98
CA GLU A 55 -9.97 5.26 6.68
C GLU A 55 -10.31 5.42 5.20
N GLU A 56 -9.46 4.94 4.32
CA GLU A 56 -9.63 5.15 2.88
C GLU A 56 -10.51 4.11 2.18
N THR A 57 -10.59 2.89 2.71
CA THR A 57 -11.30 1.79 2.05
C THR A 57 -12.36 1.10 2.91
N GLY A 58 -12.35 1.33 4.21
CA GLY A 58 -13.22 0.62 5.14
C GLY A 58 -12.73 -0.77 5.51
N ILE A 59 -11.58 -1.22 5.01
CA ILE A 59 -11.05 -2.55 5.32
C ILE A 59 -10.42 -2.53 6.72
N PRO A 60 -11.00 -3.27 7.70
CA PRO A 60 -10.40 -3.33 9.03
C PRO A 60 -9.22 -4.31 9.05
N LYS A 61 -8.35 -4.15 10.03
CA LYS A 61 -7.14 -4.98 10.16
C LYS A 61 -7.43 -6.47 10.31
N ASP A 62 -8.57 -6.84 10.89
CA ASP A 62 -8.96 -8.25 11.08
C ASP A 62 -9.52 -8.89 9.81
N ALA A 63 -9.76 -8.12 8.74
CA ALA A 63 -10.17 -8.63 7.45
C ALA A 63 -9.01 -9.02 6.54
N ILE A 64 -7.78 -8.75 6.95
CA ILE A 64 -6.58 -9.03 6.16
C ILE A 64 -5.58 -9.89 6.92
N THR A 65 -4.76 -10.60 6.15
CA THR A 65 -3.58 -11.31 6.65
C THR A 65 -2.35 -10.58 6.12
N LEU A 66 -1.51 -10.08 7.02
CA LEU A 66 -0.27 -9.41 6.64
C LEU A 66 0.81 -10.43 6.29
N ASP A 67 1.57 -10.13 5.24
CA ASP A 67 2.82 -10.84 4.98
C ASP A 67 3.94 -10.12 5.74
N THR A 68 4.28 -10.67 6.90
CA THR A 68 5.25 -10.05 7.82
C THR A 68 6.69 -10.07 7.29
N ARG A 69 6.93 -10.76 6.18
CA ARG A 69 8.25 -10.84 5.53
C ARG A 69 8.46 -9.75 4.51
N PHE A 70 7.44 -8.91 4.24
CA PHE A 70 7.50 -7.90 3.20
C PHE A 70 7.40 -6.49 3.79
N ARG A 71 8.31 -5.64 3.38
CA ARG A 71 8.28 -4.20 3.62
C ARG A 71 8.99 -3.52 2.45
N HIS A 72 8.27 -2.68 1.72
CA HIS A 72 8.82 -1.89 0.63
C HIS A 72 9.04 -0.46 1.09
N GLU A 73 10.17 0.11 0.74
CA GLU A 73 10.48 1.51 1.03
C GLU A 73 10.93 2.20 -0.25
N GLU A 74 10.38 3.37 -0.50
CA GLU A 74 10.74 4.22 -1.63
C GLU A 74 10.91 5.65 -1.13
N ILE A 75 11.99 6.31 -1.54
CA ILE A 75 12.26 7.70 -1.16
C ILE A 75 12.20 8.55 -2.42
N TYR A 76 11.45 9.64 -2.34
CA TYR A 76 11.34 10.60 -3.44
C TYR A 76 11.18 12.01 -2.89
N TYR A 77 11.21 13.01 -3.76
CA TYR A 77 11.38 14.41 -3.36
C TYR A 77 10.30 15.30 -4.00
N PRO A 78 9.02 15.16 -3.57
CA PRO A 78 7.96 16.00 -4.11
C PRO A 78 8.00 17.41 -3.54
N ARG A 79 7.29 18.33 -4.23
CA ARG A 79 7.05 19.68 -3.74
C ARG A 79 5.66 19.72 -3.11
N TYR A 80 5.57 20.24 -1.89
CA TYR A 80 4.29 20.36 -1.18
C TYR A 80 3.85 21.82 -1.12
N LYS A 81 2.63 22.09 -1.57
CA LYS A 81 2.00 23.42 -1.49
C LYS A 81 1.90 23.90 -0.05
N ARG A 82 1.56 23.00 0.88
CA ARG A 82 1.43 23.35 2.32
C ARG A 82 2.75 23.79 2.96
N PHE A 83 3.87 23.53 2.31
CA PHE A 83 5.20 23.96 2.75
C PHE A 83 5.80 25.01 1.78
N GLY A 84 4.92 25.89 1.22
CA GLY A 84 5.38 26.94 0.32
C GLY A 84 5.97 26.47 -0.99
N GLY A 85 5.64 25.25 -1.43
CA GLY A 85 6.20 24.66 -2.64
C GLY A 85 7.61 24.12 -2.47
N GLU A 86 8.12 24.07 -1.23
CA GLU A 86 9.43 23.49 -0.97
C GLU A 86 9.46 22.01 -1.26
N ARG A 87 10.62 21.54 -1.72
CA ARG A 87 10.88 20.12 -1.90
C ARG A 87 11.09 19.45 -0.54
N VAL A 88 10.43 18.33 -0.34
CA VAL A 88 10.56 17.53 0.88
C VAL A 88 11.11 16.15 0.55
N GLU A 89 11.79 15.52 1.51
CA GLU A 89 12.17 14.12 1.40
C GLU A 89 11.01 13.28 1.92
N LYS A 90 10.38 12.54 1.02
CA LYS A 90 9.25 11.67 1.37
C LYS A 90 9.67 10.22 1.33
N THR A 91 9.47 9.54 2.45
CA THR A 91 9.62 8.09 2.56
C THR A 91 8.25 7.45 2.49
N LEU A 92 8.07 6.55 1.53
CA LEU A 92 6.86 5.76 1.37
C LEU A 92 7.16 4.33 1.83
N VAL A 93 6.38 3.84 2.79
CA VAL A 93 6.50 2.47 3.31
C VAL A 93 5.22 1.71 2.99
N ILE A 94 5.35 0.59 2.29
CA ILE A 94 4.20 -0.23 1.89
C ILE A 94 4.36 -1.64 2.42
N PHE A 95 3.34 -2.10 3.14
CA PHE A 95 3.18 -3.48 3.59
C PHE A 95 2.33 -4.26 2.61
N LEU A 96 2.36 -5.58 2.71
CA LEU A 96 1.66 -6.49 1.82
C LEU A 96 0.63 -7.28 2.61
N ALA A 97 -0.58 -7.41 2.09
CA ALA A 97 -1.64 -8.13 2.76
C ALA A 97 -2.55 -8.87 1.79
N HIS A 98 -3.21 -9.89 2.30
CA HIS A 98 -4.23 -10.67 1.60
C HIS A 98 -5.57 -10.53 2.29
N MET A 99 -6.60 -10.23 1.53
CA MET A 99 -7.99 -10.19 1.99
C MET A 99 -8.67 -11.49 1.53
N ALA A 100 -8.92 -12.41 2.47
CA ALA A 100 -9.41 -13.75 2.16
C ALA A 100 -10.84 -13.75 1.65
N GLU A 101 -11.70 -12.90 2.22
CA GLU A 101 -13.10 -12.77 1.83
C GLU A 101 -13.33 -11.48 1.09
N ASP A 102 -14.00 -11.53 -0.07
CA ASP A 102 -14.36 -10.33 -0.79
C ASP A 102 -15.35 -9.51 0.04
N ARG A 103 -15.18 -8.20 0.01
CA ARG A 103 -16.04 -7.29 0.73
C ARG A 103 -16.19 -5.96 0.01
N ARG A 104 -17.31 -5.31 0.26
CA ARG A 104 -17.58 -3.99 -0.28
C ARG A 104 -16.64 -2.96 0.35
N LEU A 105 -16.06 -2.10 -0.50
CA LEU A 105 -15.22 -1.00 -0.04
C LEU A 105 -16.07 0.23 0.25
N TYR A 106 -15.70 0.96 1.30
CA TYR A 106 -16.34 2.23 1.68
C TYR A 106 -15.29 3.32 1.57
N LEU A 107 -15.28 3.99 0.41
CA LEU A 107 -14.29 5.01 0.12
C LEU A 107 -14.64 6.33 0.81
N THR A 108 -13.63 6.99 1.37
CA THR A 108 -13.73 8.36 1.81
C THR A 108 -13.43 9.29 0.64
N GLU A 109 -14.09 10.45 0.60
CA GLU A 109 -13.97 11.44 -0.48
C GLU A 109 -14.37 10.87 -1.85
N HIS A 110 -14.23 11.67 -2.91
CA HIS A 110 -14.62 11.28 -4.28
C HIS A 110 -13.50 10.54 -5.00
N ARG A 111 -12.98 9.48 -4.38
CA ARG A 111 -11.93 8.65 -4.97
C ARG A 111 -12.53 7.38 -5.54
N GLY A 112 -11.95 6.92 -6.64
CA GLY A 112 -12.25 5.61 -7.18
C GLY A 112 -11.26 4.57 -6.72
N PHE A 113 -11.52 3.34 -7.07
CA PHE A 113 -10.59 2.24 -6.87
C PHE A 113 -10.66 1.28 -8.04
N GLU A 114 -9.64 0.44 -8.16
CA GLU A 114 -9.60 -0.58 -9.20
C GLU A 114 -8.89 -1.83 -8.66
N TRP A 115 -9.48 -2.99 -8.88
CA TRP A 115 -8.82 -4.27 -8.67
C TRP A 115 -8.15 -4.67 -9.97
N ILE A 116 -6.83 -4.72 -9.96
CA ILE A 116 -6.02 -5.00 -11.14
C ILE A 116 -5.55 -6.44 -11.09
N ALA A 117 -5.80 -7.21 -12.18
CA ALA A 117 -5.36 -8.60 -12.26
C ALA A 117 -3.84 -8.70 -12.13
N TRP A 118 -3.37 -9.65 -11.34
CA TRP A 118 -1.95 -9.91 -11.18
C TRP A 118 -1.40 -10.62 -12.42
N LYS A 119 -0.70 -9.88 -13.24
CA LYS A 119 -0.10 -10.38 -14.50
C LYS A 119 1.24 -9.69 -14.72
N PRO A 120 2.29 -10.01 -13.93
CA PRO A 120 3.59 -9.39 -14.12
C PRO A 120 4.22 -9.78 -15.47
N PRO A 121 5.08 -8.92 -16.07
CA PRO A 121 5.49 -7.62 -15.53
C PRO A 121 4.42 -6.55 -15.71
N HIS A 122 4.33 -5.66 -14.73
CA HIS A 122 3.38 -4.55 -14.78
C HIS A 122 4.06 -3.27 -15.22
N VAL A 123 3.41 -2.55 -16.14
CA VAL A 123 3.79 -1.21 -16.57
C VAL A 123 2.56 -0.32 -16.42
N ILE A 124 2.37 0.21 -15.23
CA ILE A 124 1.17 0.97 -14.85
C ILE A 124 1.55 2.42 -14.57
N GLN A 125 2.51 2.64 -13.68
CA GLN A 125 2.93 3.96 -13.25
C GLN A 125 4.36 3.88 -12.72
N PRO A 126 5.31 4.66 -13.32
CA PRO A 126 6.72 4.54 -12.94
C PRO A 126 7.02 4.89 -11.50
N GLN A 127 6.28 5.85 -10.92
CA GLN A 127 6.47 6.26 -9.53
C GLN A 127 5.39 5.61 -8.66
N THR A 128 5.78 5.14 -7.51
CA THR A 128 4.90 4.58 -6.47
C THR A 128 4.42 3.16 -6.78
N VAL A 129 4.07 2.84 -8.03
CA VAL A 129 3.41 1.58 -8.39
C VAL A 129 4.37 0.55 -8.96
N ASP A 130 5.04 0.84 -10.08
CA ASP A 130 5.84 -0.16 -10.78
C ASP A 130 7.00 -0.72 -9.96
N PRO A 131 7.80 0.10 -9.23
CA PRO A 131 8.86 -0.44 -8.38
C PRO A 131 8.33 -1.35 -7.27
N LEU A 132 7.19 -1.00 -6.68
CA LEU A 132 6.54 -1.82 -5.66
C LEU A 132 6.14 -3.18 -6.24
N LEU A 133 5.47 -3.18 -7.39
CA LEU A 133 5.00 -4.42 -8.01
C LEU A 133 6.15 -5.33 -8.44
N LEU A 134 7.27 -4.76 -8.86
CA LEU A 134 8.47 -5.54 -9.15
C LEU A 134 9.03 -6.21 -7.88
N ARG A 135 9.05 -5.50 -6.75
CA ARG A 135 9.46 -6.06 -5.47
C ARG A 135 8.53 -7.19 -5.03
N VAL A 136 7.21 -7.01 -5.22
CA VAL A 136 6.21 -8.02 -4.87
C VAL A 136 6.39 -9.27 -5.74
N GLU A 137 6.62 -9.10 -7.03
CA GLU A 137 6.88 -10.22 -7.95
C GLU A 137 8.07 -11.06 -7.46
N ARG A 138 9.18 -10.42 -7.13
CA ARG A 138 10.37 -11.10 -6.60
C ARG A 138 10.07 -11.79 -5.27
N HIS A 139 9.33 -11.15 -4.42
CA HIS A 139 8.95 -11.70 -3.12
C HIS A 139 8.10 -12.96 -3.29
N PHE A 140 7.13 -12.96 -4.19
CA PHE A 140 6.31 -14.14 -4.47
C PHE A 140 7.14 -15.29 -5.06
N GLN A 141 8.12 -14.98 -5.92
CA GLN A 141 9.04 -15.98 -6.46
C GLN A 141 9.88 -16.62 -5.35
N GLU A 142 10.31 -15.87 -4.37
CA GLU A 142 11.17 -16.35 -3.28
C GLU A 142 10.37 -17.05 -2.17
N HIS A 143 9.18 -16.58 -1.86
CA HIS A 143 8.43 -16.98 -0.66
C HIS A 143 7.05 -17.56 -0.93
N GLY A 144 6.56 -17.50 -2.16
CA GLY A 144 5.18 -17.86 -2.48
C GLY A 144 4.19 -16.75 -2.16
N PHE A 145 2.93 -16.97 -2.52
CA PHE A 145 1.84 -16.02 -2.25
C PHE A 145 1.39 -16.11 -0.80
N ILE A 146 1.03 -14.97 -0.21
CA ILE A 146 0.73 -14.88 1.22
C ILE A 146 -0.46 -15.73 1.69
N ALA A 147 -1.43 -16.01 0.79
CA ALA A 147 -2.56 -16.88 1.12
C ALA A 147 -2.14 -18.33 1.43
N GLU A 148 -0.93 -18.72 1.05
CA GLU A 148 -0.35 -20.05 1.31
C GLU A 148 0.35 -20.11 2.67
N LEU A 149 0.46 -18.99 3.38
CA LEU A 149 1.09 -18.97 4.70
C LEU A 149 0.18 -19.65 5.72
N PRO A 150 0.78 -20.40 6.68
CA PRO A 150 -0.01 -20.97 7.76
C PRO A 150 -0.68 -19.85 8.56
N HIS A 151 -1.96 -20.03 8.91
CA HIS A 151 -2.63 -19.10 9.79
C HIS A 151 -2.04 -19.21 11.21
N PRO A 152 -1.87 -18.07 11.92
CA PRO A 152 -1.54 -18.11 13.33
C PRO A 152 -2.60 -18.91 14.08
N GLY A 153 -2.22 -20.01 14.77
CA GLY A 153 -3.13 -20.85 15.51
C GLY A 153 -3.59 -22.12 14.81
N SER A 154 -3.28 -22.34 13.54
CA SER A 154 -3.41 -23.66 12.92
C SER A 154 -2.15 -24.45 13.26
N GLY A 155 -2.24 -25.19 14.31
CA GLY A 155 -1.17 -26.06 14.78
C GLY A 155 -0.96 -27.29 13.92
#